data_d87120e7c1fab49c390ac4c172b17550
#
_entry.id   d87120e7c1fab49c390ac4c172b17550
#
_cell.length_a   1.000
_cell.length_b   1.000
_cell.length_c   1.000
_cell.angle_alpha   90.00
_cell.angle_beta   90.00
_cell.angle_gamma   90.00
#
_symmetry.space_group_name_H-M   'P 1'
#
loop_
_entity.id
_entity.type
_entity.pdbx_description
1 polymer ?
#
loop_
_entity_poly.entity_id
_entity_poly.type
_entity_poly.pdbx_seq_one_letter_code
_entity_poly.pdbx_strand_id
1 'polypeptide(L)'
;MRKRKNKKGLLIGGITAGVVVILAGGGVLAWKLLINTTTPQETVKNYFALVEKKQYDKMYDMLSESSKEKISKKKFTERNQNIYEGIEAKDIKISIPEKEKLKGSPVTVKYSETMETSADEISFDNAVTLQKEDGEYKIDWDSTVIFPNLQDSYKVQIQTESAQRGTIYDRNGVILAGNGTVLEVGLVPGKMGDDTARAESIKKLAELLDVSDTRDPGNHLTSLRESSEAVLLSLHFPLQSS
;
A
#
# COMPACT_ATOMS: atom_id res chain seq x y z
N MET A 1 -79.80 8.31 12.93
CA MET A 1 -79.14 7.44 11.95
C MET A 1 -77.71 7.15 12.39
N ARG A 2 -77.42 5.92 12.83
CA ARG A 2 -76.09 5.54 13.36
C ARG A 2 -75.34 4.78 12.25
N LYS A 3 -74.23 5.41 11.69
CA LYS A 3 -73.37 4.80 10.67
C LYS A 3 -72.58 3.61 11.27
N ARG A 4 -72.86 2.39 10.85
CA ARG A 4 -72.06 1.21 11.17
C ARG A 4 -70.71 1.31 10.44
N LYS A 5 -69.62 1.49 11.18
CA LYS A 5 -68.24 1.38 10.64
C LYS A 5 -67.95 -0.03 10.20
N ASN A 6 -67.53 -0.17 8.96
CA ASN A 6 -67.24 -1.45 8.31
C ASN A 6 -65.89 -2.02 8.85
N LYS A 7 -65.99 -2.93 9.83
CA LYS A 7 -64.81 -3.57 10.46
C LYS A 7 -64.11 -4.60 9.55
N LYS A 8 -64.74 -4.99 8.41
CA LYS A 8 -64.18 -5.99 7.48
C LYS A 8 -63.00 -5.45 6.66
N GLY A 9 -62.94 -4.15 6.36
CA GLY A 9 -61.80 -3.55 5.61
C GLY A 9 -60.52 -3.46 6.42
N LEU A 10 -60.61 -3.31 7.76
CA LEU A 10 -59.44 -3.18 8.63
C LEU A 10 -58.74 -4.54 8.84
N LEU A 11 -59.50 -5.64 8.83
CA LEU A 11 -58.95 -7.02 8.97
C LEU A 11 -58.22 -7.45 7.69
N ILE A 12 -58.74 -7.14 6.49
CA ILE A 12 -58.11 -7.49 5.22
C ILE A 12 -56.83 -6.68 5.01
N GLY A 13 -56.80 -5.37 5.36
CA GLY A 13 -55.59 -4.55 5.30
C GLY A 13 -54.49 -4.99 6.25
N GLY A 14 -54.82 -5.49 7.44
CA GLY A 14 -53.87 -6.03 8.41
C GLY A 14 -53.20 -7.33 7.97
N ILE A 15 -54.00 -8.24 7.34
CA ILE A 15 -53.48 -9.53 6.85
C ILE A 15 -52.58 -9.33 5.63
N THR A 16 -52.93 -8.40 4.72
CA THR A 16 -52.08 -8.14 3.54
C THR A 16 -50.79 -7.46 3.92
N ALA A 17 -50.78 -6.51 4.88
CA ALA A 17 -49.56 -5.88 5.38
C ALA A 17 -48.63 -6.90 6.10
N GLY A 18 -49.23 -7.79 6.92
CA GLY A 18 -48.47 -8.88 7.58
C GLY A 18 -47.82 -9.86 6.62
N VAL A 19 -48.54 -10.27 5.58
CA VAL A 19 -48.00 -11.19 4.55
C VAL A 19 -46.92 -10.54 3.74
N VAL A 20 -47.00 -9.24 3.40
CA VAL A 20 -45.97 -8.52 2.68
C VAL A 20 -44.71 -8.39 3.54
N VAL A 21 -44.81 -8.10 4.84
CA VAL A 21 -43.67 -8.04 5.75
C VAL A 21 -43.00 -9.41 5.92
N ILE A 22 -43.78 -10.50 6.00
CA ILE A 22 -43.23 -11.87 6.09
C ILE A 22 -42.56 -12.29 4.78
N LEU A 23 -43.15 -11.94 3.62
CA LEU A 23 -42.53 -12.22 2.31
C LEU A 23 -41.27 -11.36 2.07
N ALA A 24 -41.28 -10.10 2.47
CA ALA A 24 -40.09 -9.26 2.36
C ALA A 24 -38.99 -9.67 3.35
N GLY A 25 -39.34 -9.94 4.61
CA GLY A 25 -38.41 -10.41 5.64
C GLY A 25 -37.92 -11.85 5.35
N GLY A 26 -38.80 -12.72 4.93
CA GLY A 26 -38.45 -14.08 4.48
C GLY A 26 -37.62 -14.10 3.21
N GLY A 27 -37.88 -13.17 2.28
CA GLY A 27 -37.09 -13.01 1.06
C GLY A 27 -35.67 -12.49 1.37
N VAL A 28 -35.51 -11.58 2.29
CA VAL A 28 -34.17 -11.09 2.73
C VAL A 28 -33.41 -12.18 3.48
N LEU A 29 -34.08 -12.93 4.36
CA LEU A 29 -33.47 -14.07 5.05
C LEU A 29 -33.14 -15.24 4.09
N ALA A 30 -34.03 -15.58 3.16
CA ALA A 30 -33.77 -16.60 2.13
C ALA A 30 -32.68 -16.11 1.16
N TRP A 31 -32.65 -14.84 0.79
CA TRP A 31 -31.60 -14.24 0.01
C TRP A 31 -30.26 -14.29 0.75
N LYS A 32 -30.20 -14.00 2.05
CA LYS A 32 -29.01 -14.11 2.89
C LYS A 32 -28.54 -15.57 3.02
N LEU A 33 -29.48 -16.53 3.16
CA LEU A 33 -29.17 -17.94 3.20
C LEU A 33 -28.74 -18.53 1.84
N LEU A 34 -29.21 -17.96 0.74
CA LEU A 34 -28.81 -18.34 -0.62
C LEU A 34 -27.48 -17.75 -1.05
N ILE A 35 -27.11 -16.57 -0.50
CA ILE A 35 -25.82 -15.91 -0.78
C ILE A 35 -24.69 -16.48 0.09
N ASN A 36 -25.00 -17.11 1.22
CA ASN A 36 -24.01 -17.62 2.17
C ASN A 36 -23.38 -18.98 1.78
N THR A 37 -23.42 -19.36 0.52
CA THR A 37 -22.65 -20.51 0.00
C THR A 37 -21.49 -20.05 -0.88
N THR A 38 -20.78 -18.98 -0.49
CA THR A 38 -19.53 -18.62 -1.16
C THR A 38 -18.54 -19.76 -1.02
N THR A 39 -17.98 -20.17 -2.14
CA THR A 39 -16.90 -21.17 -2.13
C THR A 39 -15.61 -20.55 -1.57
N PRO A 40 -14.67 -21.35 -1.06
CA PRO A 40 -13.35 -20.80 -0.64
C PRO A 40 -12.70 -19.94 -1.71
N GLN A 41 -12.80 -20.36 -2.98
CA GLN A 41 -12.24 -19.64 -4.12
C GLN A 41 -12.91 -18.28 -4.33
N GLU A 42 -14.24 -18.21 -4.22
CA GLU A 42 -14.98 -16.96 -4.33
C GLU A 42 -14.65 -16.00 -3.17
N THR A 43 -14.47 -16.55 -1.96
CA THR A 43 -14.05 -15.73 -0.81
C THR A 43 -12.70 -15.07 -1.06
N VAL A 44 -11.73 -15.81 -1.60
CA VAL A 44 -10.40 -15.23 -1.95
C VAL A 44 -10.54 -14.18 -3.05
N LYS A 45 -11.28 -14.46 -4.13
CA LYS A 45 -11.52 -13.47 -5.19
C LYS A 45 -12.19 -12.21 -4.67
N ASN A 46 -13.18 -12.34 -3.79
CA ASN A 46 -13.88 -11.21 -3.19
C ASN A 46 -12.95 -10.38 -2.28
N TYR A 47 -12.06 -11.04 -1.54
CA TYR A 47 -11.07 -10.35 -0.71
C TYR A 47 -10.15 -9.46 -1.55
N PHE A 48 -9.56 -9.99 -2.62
CA PHE A 48 -8.69 -9.21 -3.50
C PHE A 48 -9.44 -8.16 -4.33
N ALA A 49 -10.71 -8.39 -4.64
CA ALA A 49 -11.56 -7.35 -5.24
C ALA A 49 -11.80 -6.14 -4.29
N LEU A 50 -11.68 -6.34 -2.97
CA LEU A 50 -11.69 -5.24 -2.01
C LEU A 50 -10.35 -4.51 -1.94
N VAL A 51 -9.22 -5.21 -2.14
CA VAL A 51 -7.90 -4.59 -2.29
C VAL A 51 -7.92 -3.61 -3.46
N GLU A 52 -8.34 -4.06 -4.65
CA GLU A 52 -8.46 -3.24 -5.85
C GLU A 52 -9.32 -1.99 -5.64
N LYS A 53 -10.38 -2.12 -4.83
CA LYS A 53 -11.27 -1.00 -4.47
C LYS A 53 -10.77 -0.17 -3.30
N LYS A 54 -9.60 -0.47 -2.72
CA LYS A 54 -9.02 0.15 -1.53
C LYS A 54 -9.97 0.14 -0.32
N GLN A 55 -10.78 -0.91 -0.19
CA GLN A 55 -11.77 -1.08 0.88
C GLN A 55 -11.21 -1.96 2.01
N TYR A 56 -10.08 -1.56 2.57
CA TYR A 56 -9.32 -2.34 3.56
C TYR A 56 -10.10 -2.61 4.85
N ASP A 57 -11.01 -1.72 5.22
CA ASP A 57 -11.90 -1.89 6.36
C ASP A 57 -12.86 -3.08 6.19
N LYS A 58 -13.34 -3.29 4.94
CA LYS A 58 -14.22 -4.41 4.61
C LYS A 58 -13.45 -5.73 4.47
N MET A 59 -12.18 -5.66 4.08
CA MET A 59 -11.32 -6.85 4.07
C MET A 59 -11.16 -7.42 5.49
N TYR A 60 -11.05 -6.55 6.50
CA TYR A 60 -10.97 -6.99 7.89
C TYR A 60 -12.21 -7.76 8.34
N ASP A 61 -13.39 -7.40 7.85
CA ASP A 61 -14.64 -8.09 8.19
C ASP A 61 -14.71 -9.53 7.58
N MET A 62 -13.84 -9.84 6.60
CA MET A 62 -13.69 -11.16 6.01
C MET A 62 -12.69 -12.07 6.75
N LEU A 63 -11.98 -11.56 7.74
CA LEU A 63 -10.99 -12.33 8.51
C LEU A 63 -11.67 -13.28 9.50
N SER A 64 -10.97 -14.38 9.82
CA SER A 64 -11.35 -15.28 10.91
C SER A 64 -11.23 -14.58 12.27
N GLU A 65 -11.98 -15.04 13.25
CA GLU A 65 -11.86 -14.51 14.61
C GLU A 65 -10.45 -14.70 15.17
N SER A 66 -9.81 -15.84 14.87
CA SER A 66 -8.42 -16.08 15.26
C SER A 66 -7.42 -15.06 14.69
N SER A 67 -7.68 -14.54 13.49
CA SER A 67 -6.87 -13.46 12.90
C SER A 67 -7.18 -12.11 13.53
N LYS A 68 -8.44 -11.83 13.82
CA LYS A 68 -8.84 -10.58 14.50
C LYS A 68 -8.32 -10.45 15.92
N GLU A 69 -8.08 -11.58 16.60
CA GLU A 69 -7.41 -11.60 17.90
C GLU A 69 -5.92 -11.19 17.80
N LYS A 70 -5.26 -11.51 16.69
CA LYS A 70 -3.82 -11.23 16.48
C LYS A 70 -3.58 -9.80 15.98
N ILE A 71 -4.48 -9.24 15.19
CA ILE A 71 -4.32 -7.92 14.60
C ILE A 71 -5.59 -7.09 14.74
N SER A 72 -5.48 -5.88 15.25
CA SER A 72 -6.61 -4.95 15.31
C SER A 72 -6.98 -4.41 13.94
N LYS A 73 -8.26 -4.03 13.74
CA LYS A 73 -8.77 -3.45 12.49
C LYS A 73 -7.90 -2.28 12.01
N LYS A 74 -7.51 -1.39 12.91
CA LYS A 74 -6.66 -0.24 12.61
C LYS A 74 -5.31 -0.68 12.04
N LYS A 75 -4.60 -1.58 12.73
CA LYS A 75 -3.28 -2.05 12.27
C LYS A 75 -3.36 -2.80 10.94
N PHE A 76 -4.39 -3.63 10.77
CA PHE A 76 -4.64 -4.34 9.52
C PHE A 76 -4.86 -3.37 8.35
N THR A 77 -5.75 -2.40 8.53
CA THR A 77 -6.07 -1.39 7.51
C THR A 77 -4.84 -0.57 7.15
N GLU A 78 -4.14 -0.02 8.14
CA GLU A 78 -2.91 0.76 7.93
C GLU A 78 -1.83 -0.06 7.22
N ARG A 79 -1.63 -1.35 7.59
CA ARG A 79 -0.62 -2.18 6.96
C ARG A 79 -0.93 -2.46 5.49
N ASN A 80 -2.15 -2.88 5.19
CA ASN A 80 -2.56 -3.14 3.81
C ASN A 80 -2.50 -1.86 2.97
N GLN A 81 -3.05 -0.77 3.48
CA GLN A 81 -3.03 0.54 2.81
C GLN A 81 -1.60 0.99 2.52
N ASN A 82 -0.72 1.00 3.53
CA ASN A 82 0.66 1.46 3.36
C ASN A 82 1.44 0.61 2.35
N ILE A 83 1.17 -0.69 2.24
CA ILE A 83 1.84 -1.56 1.28
C ILE A 83 1.26 -1.35 -0.11
N TYR A 84 -0.04 -1.60 -0.32
CA TYR A 84 -0.64 -1.54 -1.66
C TYR A 84 -0.62 -0.13 -2.26
N GLU A 85 -0.88 0.92 -1.46
CA GLU A 85 -0.80 2.30 -1.95
C GLU A 85 0.64 2.78 -2.07
N GLY A 86 1.55 2.32 -1.18
CA GLY A 86 2.96 2.67 -1.23
C GLY A 86 3.68 2.16 -2.47
N ILE A 87 3.26 1.03 -3.04
CA ILE A 87 3.76 0.49 -4.31
C ILE A 87 2.88 0.89 -5.51
N GLU A 88 1.85 1.68 -5.30
CA GLU A 88 0.86 2.08 -6.31
C GLU A 88 0.20 0.88 -7.02
N ALA A 89 -0.12 -0.17 -6.24
CA ALA A 89 -0.71 -1.39 -6.76
C ALA A 89 -2.06 -1.12 -7.43
N LYS A 90 -2.24 -1.66 -8.65
CA LYS A 90 -3.46 -1.59 -9.45
C LYS A 90 -3.57 -2.81 -10.37
N ASP A 91 -4.74 -2.96 -11.00
CA ASP A 91 -5.01 -4.08 -11.92
C ASP A 91 -4.72 -5.45 -11.29
N ILE A 92 -5.12 -5.61 -10.03
CA ILE A 92 -4.89 -6.83 -9.25
C ILE A 92 -5.76 -7.96 -9.79
N LYS A 93 -5.12 -9.01 -10.29
CA LYS A 93 -5.76 -10.18 -10.88
C LYS A 93 -5.39 -11.43 -10.09
N ILE A 94 -6.43 -12.20 -9.73
CA ILE A 94 -6.26 -13.46 -9.03
C ILE A 94 -6.68 -14.61 -9.95
N SER A 95 -5.76 -15.51 -10.21
CA SER A 95 -6.01 -16.76 -10.94
C SER A 95 -6.00 -17.94 -9.97
N ILE A 96 -7.11 -18.66 -9.89
CA ILE A 96 -7.24 -19.84 -9.04
C ILE A 96 -7.50 -21.04 -9.95
N PRO A 97 -6.74 -22.14 -9.84
CA PRO A 97 -6.98 -23.36 -10.61
C PRO A 97 -8.39 -23.89 -10.38
N GLU A 98 -9.17 -24.00 -11.46
CA GLU A 98 -10.61 -24.39 -11.38
C GLU A 98 -10.85 -25.86 -11.01
N LYS A 99 -9.82 -26.71 -11.05
CA LYS A 99 -9.98 -28.17 -10.98
C LYS A 99 -10.24 -28.73 -9.59
N GLU A 100 -10.10 -27.95 -8.54
CA GLU A 100 -10.29 -28.44 -7.16
C GLU A 100 -11.61 -27.94 -6.58
N LYS A 101 -12.54 -28.84 -6.36
CA LYS A 101 -13.69 -28.56 -5.49
C LYS A 101 -13.23 -28.55 -4.04
N LEU A 102 -12.69 -27.43 -3.61
CA LEU A 102 -12.19 -27.26 -2.25
C LEU A 102 -13.38 -27.29 -1.27
N LYS A 103 -13.28 -28.15 -0.28
CA LYS A 103 -14.27 -28.32 0.79
C LYS A 103 -13.56 -28.61 2.10
N GLY A 104 -14.26 -28.35 3.20
CA GLY A 104 -13.74 -28.59 4.54
C GLY A 104 -13.39 -27.28 5.28
N SER A 105 -12.87 -27.43 6.49
CA SER A 105 -12.41 -26.33 7.33
C SER A 105 -11.40 -26.91 8.33
N PRO A 106 -10.15 -26.41 8.38
CA PRO A 106 -9.59 -25.40 7.47
C PRO A 106 -9.43 -25.90 6.03
N VAL A 107 -9.35 -24.97 5.08
CA VAL A 107 -9.09 -25.26 3.66
C VAL A 107 -8.09 -24.25 3.11
N THR A 108 -7.10 -24.71 2.36
CA THR A 108 -6.09 -23.84 1.73
C THR A 108 -6.41 -23.64 0.26
N VAL A 109 -6.49 -22.39 -0.17
CA VAL A 109 -6.66 -21.99 -1.57
C VAL A 109 -5.32 -21.52 -2.10
N LYS A 110 -4.83 -22.18 -3.16
CA LYS A 110 -3.66 -21.72 -3.92
C LYS A 110 -4.11 -20.81 -5.05
N TYR A 111 -3.37 -19.74 -5.28
CA TYR A 111 -3.67 -18.77 -6.32
C TYR A 111 -2.39 -18.15 -6.87
N SER A 112 -2.46 -17.65 -8.10
CA SER A 112 -1.45 -16.76 -8.66
C SER A 112 -2.02 -15.35 -8.63
N GLU A 113 -1.22 -14.41 -8.17
CA GLU A 113 -1.56 -12.98 -8.12
C GLU A 113 -0.68 -12.23 -9.10
N THR A 114 -1.29 -11.34 -9.88
CA THR A 114 -0.58 -10.40 -10.76
C THR A 114 -1.10 -9.01 -10.49
N MET A 115 -0.22 -8.03 -10.39
CA MET A 115 -0.57 -6.63 -10.22
C MET A 115 0.43 -5.71 -10.90
N GLU A 116 -0.02 -4.56 -11.38
CA GLU A 116 0.86 -3.48 -11.79
C GLU A 116 1.29 -2.66 -10.57
N THR A 117 2.54 -2.23 -10.56
CA THR A 117 3.11 -1.35 -9.52
C THR A 117 3.81 -0.16 -10.17
N SER A 118 4.23 0.83 -9.36
CA SER A 118 5.04 1.95 -9.86
C SER A 118 6.42 1.54 -10.41
N ALA A 119 6.88 0.33 -10.10
CA ALA A 119 8.15 -0.20 -10.63
C ALA A 119 7.93 -1.01 -11.92
N ASP A 120 7.03 -2.00 -11.89
CA ASP A 120 6.70 -2.89 -13.00
C ASP A 120 5.49 -3.76 -12.65
N GLU A 121 5.05 -4.60 -13.60
CA GLU A 121 4.12 -5.70 -13.31
C GLU A 121 4.84 -6.79 -12.53
N ILE A 122 4.25 -7.21 -11.42
CA ILE A 122 4.74 -8.32 -10.61
C ILE A 122 3.73 -9.47 -10.60
N SER A 123 4.22 -10.70 -10.61
CA SER A 123 3.41 -11.90 -10.52
C SER A 123 4.06 -12.93 -9.61
N PHE A 124 3.26 -13.57 -8.77
CA PHE A 124 3.74 -14.60 -7.86
C PHE A 124 2.62 -15.59 -7.50
N ASP A 125 3.03 -16.79 -7.10
CA ASP A 125 2.13 -17.79 -6.54
C ASP A 125 2.05 -17.62 -5.03
N ASN A 126 0.84 -17.79 -4.48
CA ASN A 126 0.59 -17.71 -3.06
C ASN A 126 -0.50 -18.70 -2.63
N ALA A 127 -0.71 -18.80 -1.34
CA ALA A 127 -1.75 -19.62 -0.76
C ALA A 127 -2.31 -18.96 0.50
N VAL A 128 -3.61 -19.11 0.72
CA VAL A 128 -4.29 -18.61 1.91
C VAL A 128 -5.18 -19.71 2.49
N THR A 129 -5.15 -19.83 3.81
CA THR A 129 -6.00 -20.76 4.55
C THR A 129 -7.30 -20.05 4.96
N LEU A 130 -8.41 -20.75 4.80
CA LEU A 130 -9.72 -20.27 5.23
C LEU A 130 -10.30 -21.22 6.26
N GLN A 131 -11.03 -20.67 7.20
CA GLN A 131 -11.82 -21.37 8.19
C GLN A 131 -13.29 -21.10 7.97
N LYS A 132 -14.15 -22.08 8.28
CA LYS A 132 -15.59 -21.89 8.18
C LYS A 132 -16.14 -21.48 9.54
N GLU A 133 -16.67 -20.28 9.63
CA GLU A 133 -17.28 -19.69 10.82
C GLU A 133 -18.72 -19.27 10.47
N ASP A 134 -19.69 -19.67 11.28
CA ASP A 134 -21.13 -19.38 11.07
C ASP A 134 -21.65 -19.70 9.65
N GLY A 135 -21.06 -20.71 9.02
CA GLY A 135 -21.44 -21.13 7.66
C GLY A 135 -20.71 -20.41 6.52
N GLU A 136 -19.93 -19.37 6.81
CA GLU A 136 -19.14 -18.59 5.85
C GLU A 136 -17.65 -18.94 5.92
N TYR A 137 -16.95 -18.87 4.80
CA TYR A 137 -15.49 -18.97 4.79
C TYR A 137 -14.86 -17.64 5.17
N LYS A 138 -14.01 -17.66 6.18
CA LYS A 138 -13.23 -16.54 6.68
C LYS A 138 -11.75 -16.79 6.44
N ILE A 139 -11.00 -15.72 6.17
CA ILE A 139 -9.58 -15.78 5.86
C ILE A 139 -8.77 -15.85 7.15
N ASP A 140 -7.96 -16.89 7.30
CA ASP A 140 -6.93 -16.96 8.34
C ASP A 140 -5.73 -16.15 7.88
N TRP A 141 -5.72 -14.87 8.26
CA TRP A 141 -4.84 -13.86 7.71
C TRP A 141 -3.57 -13.68 8.54
N ASP A 142 -2.48 -13.58 7.83
CA ASP A 142 -1.22 -13.00 8.28
C ASP A 142 -0.60 -12.20 7.12
N SER A 143 0.55 -11.57 7.35
CA SER A 143 1.19 -10.71 6.33
C SER A 143 1.60 -11.45 5.06
N THR A 144 1.72 -12.80 5.10
CA THR A 144 2.04 -13.59 3.90
C THR A 144 0.93 -13.58 2.85
N VAL A 145 -0.31 -13.22 3.25
CA VAL A 145 -1.42 -13.04 2.29
C VAL A 145 -1.17 -11.85 1.35
N ILE A 146 -0.39 -10.83 1.79
CA ILE A 146 -0.03 -9.68 0.95
C ILE A 146 1.07 -10.08 -0.03
N PHE A 147 2.18 -10.64 0.49
CA PHE A 147 3.28 -11.15 -0.33
C PHE A 147 3.83 -12.44 0.26
N PRO A 148 4.21 -13.44 -0.56
CA PRO A 148 4.86 -14.65 -0.08
C PRO A 148 6.06 -14.31 0.81
N ASN A 149 6.16 -14.97 1.97
CA ASN A 149 7.24 -14.78 2.94
C ASN A 149 7.32 -13.41 3.62
N LEU A 150 6.33 -12.52 3.45
CA LEU A 150 6.28 -11.25 4.16
C LEU A 150 6.01 -11.48 5.64
N GLN A 151 6.98 -11.16 6.50
CA GLN A 151 6.81 -11.20 7.95
C GLN A 151 6.21 -9.89 8.48
N ASP A 152 5.58 -9.95 9.66
CA ASP A 152 4.95 -8.75 10.27
C ASP A 152 5.94 -7.62 10.55
N SER A 153 7.20 -7.95 10.84
CA SER A 153 8.29 -7.00 11.07
C SER A 153 8.89 -6.41 9.78
N TYR A 154 8.58 -7.00 8.61
CA TYR A 154 9.15 -6.57 7.34
C TYR A 154 8.39 -5.37 6.76
N LYS A 155 9.13 -4.53 6.03
CA LYS A 155 8.60 -3.40 5.28
C LYS A 155 8.77 -3.65 3.79
N VAL A 156 7.76 -3.27 3.02
CA VAL A 156 7.86 -3.22 1.57
C VAL A 156 8.35 -1.83 1.19
N GLN A 157 9.39 -1.76 0.35
CA GLN A 157 9.99 -0.50 -0.11
C GLN A 157 10.24 -0.58 -1.61
N ILE A 158 10.00 0.52 -2.30
CA ILE A 158 10.45 0.70 -3.68
C ILE A 158 11.77 1.45 -3.63
N GLN A 159 12.77 0.89 -4.30
CA GLN A 159 14.05 1.55 -4.51
C GLN A 159 14.08 2.10 -5.93
N THR A 160 14.24 3.41 -6.05
CA THR A 160 14.40 4.07 -7.34
C THR A 160 15.88 4.30 -7.59
N GLU A 161 16.38 3.76 -8.67
CA GLU A 161 17.73 4.07 -9.16
C GLU A 161 17.62 5.08 -10.30
N SER A 162 18.35 6.18 -10.19
CA SER A 162 18.39 7.16 -11.26
C SER A 162 19.12 6.58 -12.47
N ALA A 163 18.50 6.69 -13.64
CA ALA A 163 19.14 6.28 -14.88
C ALA A 163 20.42 7.10 -15.10
N GLN A 164 21.51 6.42 -15.41
CA GLN A 164 22.74 7.08 -15.84
C GLN A 164 22.61 7.54 -17.29
N ARG A 165 22.88 8.84 -17.51
CA ARG A 165 22.94 9.34 -18.90
C ARG A 165 24.07 8.65 -19.64
N GLY A 166 23.77 8.19 -20.85
CA GLY A 166 24.79 7.73 -21.79
C GLY A 166 25.74 8.86 -22.18
N THR A 167 26.99 8.51 -22.46
CA THR A 167 27.98 9.45 -22.98
C THR A 167 27.70 9.70 -24.47
N ILE A 168 27.75 10.95 -24.90
CA ILE A 168 27.62 11.37 -26.30
C ILE A 168 29.02 11.56 -26.86
N TYR A 169 29.33 10.90 -27.95
CA TYR A 169 30.61 10.99 -28.63
C TYR A 169 30.48 11.71 -29.98
N ASP A 170 31.57 12.33 -30.43
CA ASP A 170 31.70 12.77 -31.80
C ASP A 170 32.01 11.58 -32.74
N ARG A 171 32.13 11.87 -34.05
CA ARG A 171 32.47 10.86 -35.07
C ARG A 171 33.84 10.21 -34.87
N ASN A 172 34.73 10.82 -34.10
CA ASN A 172 36.09 10.36 -33.83
C ASN A 172 36.19 9.66 -32.46
N GLY A 173 35.08 9.49 -31.74
CA GLY A 173 35.02 8.88 -30.40
C GLY A 173 35.39 9.84 -29.27
N VAL A 174 35.45 11.14 -29.52
CA VAL A 174 35.70 12.14 -28.49
C VAL A 174 34.43 12.44 -27.74
N ILE A 175 34.49 12.47 -26.41
CA ILE A 175 33.32 12.74 -25.55
C ILE A 175 32.89 14.19 -25.75
N LEU A 176 31.65 14.38 -26.25
CA LEU A 176 30.99 15.67 -26.34
C LEU A 176 30.18 16.01 -25.11
N ALA A 177 29.56 14.99 -24.47
CA ALA A 177 28.83 15.13 -23.23
C ALA A 177 28.82 13.77 -22.49
N GLY A 178 29.05 13.79 -21.22
CA GLY A 178 29.06 12.57 -20.38
C GLY A 178 28.92 12.90 -18.91
N ASN A 179 28.82 11.86 -18.10
CA ASN A 179 28.77 12.01 -16.64
C ASN A 179 30.18 12.41 -16.15
N GLY A 180 30.26 13.49 -15.37
CA GLY A 180 31.47 13.91 -14.68
C GLY A 180 31.50 13.34 -13.25
N THR A 181 32.70 13.29 -12.67
CA THR A 181 32.85 13.03 -11.24
C THR A 181 32.73 14.34 -10.48
N VAL A 182 31.88 14.39 -9.47
CA VAL A 182 31.77 15.51 -8.55
C VAL A 182 32.25 15.06 -7.17
N LEU A 183 32.95 15.96 -6.48
CA LEU A 183 33.28 15.76 -5.06
C LEU A 183 32.22 16.46 -4.24
N GLU A 184 31.62 15.73 -3.34
CA GLU A 184 30.66 16.25 -2.38
C GLU A 184 31.36 16.41 -1.03
N VAL A 185 31.33 17.61 -0.48
CA VAL A 185 31.92 17.92 0.83
C VAL A 185 30.80 18.23 1.79
N GLY A 186 30.65 17.42 2.82
CA GLY A 186 29.63 17.57 3.85
C GLY A 186 30.20 18.06 5.18
N LEU A 187 29.45 18.88 5.89
CA LEU A 187 29.72 19.28 7.27
C LEU A 187 28.71 18.59 8.21
N VAL A 188 29.21 18.18 9.38
CA VAL A 188 28.37 17.58 10.44
C VAL A 188 28.32 18.56 11.61
N PRO A 189 27.25 19.38 11.73
CA PRO A 189 27.20 20.45 12.72
C PRO A 189 27.42 19.98 14.16
N GLY A 190 26.89 18.80 14.51
CA GLY A 190 27.06 18.20 15.84
C GLY A 190 28.50 17.78 16.20
N LYS A 191 29.43 17.79 15.22
CA LYS A 191 30.86 17.46 15.43
C LYS A 191 31.78 18.68 15.33
N MET A 192 31.23 19.88 15.08
CA MET A 192 32.01 21.10 14.81
C MET A 192 32.24 21.97 16.05
N GLY A 193 31.85 21.50 17.23
CA GLY A 193 31.98 22.27 18.48
C GLY A 193 30.88 23.33 18.66
N ASP A 194 31.20 24.41 19.36
CA ASP A 194 30.29 25.53 19.57
C ASP A 194 30.10 26.41 18.31
N ASP A 195 29.23 27.40 18.39
CA ASP A 195 28.91 28.27 17.26
C ASP A 195 30.10 29.03 16.70
N THR A 196 31.09 29.38 17.56
CA THR A 196 32.32 30.06 17.15
C THR A 196 33.22 29.13 16.36
N ALA A 197 33.46 27.91 16.86
CA ALA A 197 34.27 26.91 16.18
C ALA A 197 33.61 26.46 14.85
N ARG A 198 32.28 26.44 14.81
CA ARG A 198 31.51 26.15 13.60
C ARG A 198 31.71 27.22 12.54
N ALA A 199 31.58 28.51 12.93
CA ALA A 199 31.76 29.62 12.01
C ALA A 199 33.20 29.67 11.44
N GLU A 200 34.23 29.43 12.27
CA GLU A 200 35.59 29.31 11.79
C GLU A 200 35.84 28.17 10.84
N SER A 201 35.24 27.02 11.09
CA SER A 201 35.36 25.83 10.24
C SER A 201 34.70 26.04 8.87
N ILE A 202 33.54 26.69 8.85
CA ILE A 202 32.84 27.07 7.61
C ILE A 202 33.67 28.05 6.80
N LYS A 203 34.24 29.09 7.46
CA LYS A 203 35.09 30.07 6.81
C LYS A 203 36.34 29.43 6.19
N LYS A 204 37.04 28.57 6.93
CA LYS A 204 38.20 27.83 6.42
C LYS A 204 37.84 26.92 5.24
N LEU A 205 36.71 26.27 5.30
CA LEU A 205 36.25 25.43 4.19
C LEU A 205 35.94 26.27 2.95
N ALA A 206 35.28 27.41 3.11
CA ALA A 206 34.97 28.32 2.03
C ALA A 206 36.25 28.85 1.37
N GLU A 207 37.29 29.21 2.15
CA GLU A 207 38.61 29.61 1.66
C GLU A 207 39.31 28.48 0.91
N LEU A 208 39.25 27.23 1.41
CA LEU A 208 39.88 26.08 0.76
C LEU A 208 39.20 25.69 -0.57
N LEU A 209 37.92 25.93 -0.69
CA LEU A 209 37.12 25.61 -1.87
C LEU A 209 36.98 26.78 -2.85
N ASP A 210 37.59 27.93 -2.53
CA ASP A 210 37.52 29.17 -3.31
C ASP A 210 36.07 29.61 -3.60
N VAL A 211 35.19 29.41 -2.60
CA VAL A 211 33.80 29.84 -2.67
C VAL A 211 33.57 31.01 -1.73
N SER A 212 32.86 32.03 -2.22
CA SER A 212 32.50 33.17 -1.39
C SER A 212 31.51 32.74 -0.29
N ASP A 213 31.64 33.35 0.91
CA ASP A 213 30.81 33.08 2.07
C ASP A 213 29.31 33.16 1.71
N THR A 214 28.72 32.08 1.56
CA THR A 214 27.44 31.40 1.77
C THR A 214 26.13 32.17 1.73
N ARG A 215 26.05 33.46 1.43
CA ARG A 215 24.78 34.22 1.44
C ARG A 215 24.36 34.80 0.10
N ASP A 216 25.02 34.43 -0.98
CA ASP A 216 24.62 34.85 -2.32
C ASP A 216 23.55 33.85 -2.85
N PRO A 217 22.28 34.29 -3.06
CA PRO A 217 21.22 33.41 -3.55
C PRO A 217 21.41 32.95 -5.00
N GLY A 218 22.48 33.37 -5.69
CA GLY A 218 22.79 32.93 -7.05
C GLY A 218 23.72 31.72 -7.18
N ASN A 219 24.45 31.36 -6.14
CA ASN A 219 25.26 30.15 -6.09
C ASN A 219 24.52 29.09 -5.28
N HIS A 220 24.23 27.94 -5.88
CA HIS A 220 23.48 26.82 -5.34
C HIS A 220 24.08 26.24 -4.05
N LEU A 221 24.00 26.98 -2.97
CA LEU A 221 24.06 26.50 -1.61
C LEU A 221 22.60 26.39 -1.14
N THR A 222 21.94 25.29 -1.51
CA THR A 222 20.55 25.04 -1.14
C THR A 222 20.47 24.93 0.38
N SER A 223 19.81 25.93 0.96
CA SER A 223 19.22 26.03 2.29
C SER A 223 19.57 24.93 3.29
N LEU A 224 20.35 25.32 4.28
CA LEU A 224 20.44 24.66 5.58
C LEU A 224 19.04 24.58 6.22
N ARG A 225 18.38 23.47 6.08
CA ARG A 225 17.23 23.16 6.92
C ARG A 225 17.79 22.58 8.22
N GLU A 226 17.55 23.25 9.33
CA GLU A 226 17.90 22.80 10.66
C GLU A 226 17.20 21.45 10.96
N SER A 227 17.94 20.38 10.76
CA SER A 227 17.71 19.12 11.42
C SER A 227 19.04 18.68 12.02
N SER A 228 19.00 18.06 13.18
CA SER A 228 20.17 17.58 13.94
C SER A 228 20.98 16.49 13.22
N GLU A 229 20.71 16.22 11.96
CA GLU A 229 21.38 15.26 11.08
C GLU A 229 22.14 15.99 9.97
N ALA A 230 23.25 15.39 9.54
CA ALA A 230 24.26 15.90 8.62
C ALA A 230 23.73 16.85 7.53
N VAL A 231 24.33 18.04 7.46
CA VAL A 231 24.13 18.98 6.35
C VAL A 231 25.12 18.65 5.25
N LEU A 232 24.62 18.14 4.15
CA LEU A 232 25.38 17.90 2.93
C LEU A 232 25.45 19.19 2.10
N LEU A 233 26.65 19.72 1.92
CA LEU A 233 26.96 20.76 0.94
C LEU A 233 27.34 20.10 -0.37
N SER A 234 26.46 20.13 -1.36
CA SER A 234 26.78 19.66 -2.71
C SER A 234 27.40 20.80 -3.52
N LEU A 235 28.71 20.72 -3.74
CA LEU A 235 29.44 21.64 -4.62
C LEU A 235 29.61 20.97 -5.98
N HIS A 236 29.02 21.55 -7.01
CA HIS A 236 29.15 21.08 -8.39
C HIS A 236 30.37 21.78 -9.01
N PHE A 237 31.51 21.10 -9.10
CA PHE A 237 32.65 21.55 -9.87
C PHE A 237 32.63 20.88 -11.25
N PRO A 238 32.54 21.65 -12.35
CA PRO A 238 32.81 21.10 -13.66
C PRO A 238 34.33 20.85 -13.76
N LEU A 239 34.74 19.61 -13.84
CA LEU A 239 36.11 19.26 -14.14
C LEU A 239 36.44 19.79 -15.56
N GLN A 240 37.29 20.82 -15.66
CA GLN A 240 37.87 21.20 -16.93
C GLN A 240 38.78 20.07 -17.39
N SER A 241 38.48 19.48 -18.56
CA SER A 241 39.37 18.58 -19.26
C SER A 241 40.55 19.35 -19.79
N SER A 242 41.74 19.03 -19.31
CA SER A 242 43.01 19.43 -19.91
C SER A 242 43.28 18.65 -21.19
#